data_b85fc34a56b6e35fbe766cdc0e88d502
#
_entry.id   b85fc34a56b6e35fbe766cdc0e88d502
#
_cell.length_a   1.000
_cell.length_b   1.000
_cell.length_c   1.000
_cell.angle_alpha   90.00
_cell.angle_beta   90.00
_cell.angle_gamma   90.00
#
_symmetry.space_group_name_H-M   'P 1'
#
loop_
_entity.id
_entity.type
_entity.pdbx_description
1 polymer ?
#
loop_
_entity_poly.entity_id
_entity_poly.type
_entity_poly.pdbx_seq_one_letter_code
_entity_poly.pdbx_strand_id
1 'polypeptide(L)'
;MFEKVQTLVAPSLLTLIFITQPLMAQSSVIGWGRVNMEGAIVNAACAIESASRDQTIDMQTLPVEQIARDGKGLTKAFSLRLLNCSLTDAGKIQPGRQHFQMMFDGRADNGLFGVMGDATGIALRLSDSVGNVIYPGLTMPIDGTVIKENQLNYSMQLVANRQVLRAGDYRTAIRFKLNYY
;
A
#
# COMPACT_ATOMS: atom_id res chain seq x y z
N MET A 1 -21.38 105.99 -48.50
CA MET A 1 -21.85 105.52 -49.82
C MET A 1 -21.84 104.01 -49.76
N PHE A 2 -23.00 103.54 -49.61
CA PHE A 2 -23.57 102.31 -50.18
C PHE A 2 -22.60 101.12 -50.37
N GLU A 3 -22.91 99.91 -50.13
CA GLU A 3 -24.10 99.10 -50.18
C GLU A 3 -23.93 97.77 -49.41
N LYS A 4 -24.97 97.43 -48.75
CA LYS A 4 -25.77 96.21 -48.79
C LYS A 4 -25.01 94.84 -48.71
N VAL A 5 -25.13 94.16 -47.62
CA VAL A 5 -26.10 93.12 -47.24
C VAL A 5 -26.27 92.00 -48.28
N GLN A 6 -25.96 90.87 -47.95
CA GLN A 6 -26.93 89.73 -47.94
C GLN A 6 -26.43 88.51 -47.12
N THR A 7 -27.19 88.23 -46.15
CA THR A 7 -27.18 87.01 -45.39
C THR A 7 -27.57 85.81 -46.25
N LEU A 8 -26.90 84.76 -46.17
CA LEU A 8 -27.38 83.43 -46.53
C LEU A 8 -27.07 82.47 -45.41
N VAL A 9 -28.11 82.14 -44.74
CA VAL A 9 -28.18 81.13 -43.74
C VAL A 9 -28.21 79.79 -44.45
N ALA A 10 -27.17 78.97 -44.24
CA ALA A 10 -27.19 77.54 -44.64
C ALA A 10 -27.33 76.71 -43.38
N PRO A 11 -28.28 75.80 -43.31
CA PRO A 11 -28.45 74.95 -42.18
C PRO A 11 -27.33 73.84 -42.21
N SER A 12 -26.48 73.90 -41.23
CA SER A 12 -25.47 72.85 -41.01
C SER A 12 -26.18 71.61 -40.50
N LEU A 13 -26.34 70.67 -41.38
CA LEU A 13 -26.81 69.32 -41.06
C LEU A 13 -25.67 68.56 -40.38
N LEU A 14 -25.67 68.58 -39.07
CA LEU A 14 -24.72 67.86 -38.25
C LEU A 14 -25.07 66.39 -38.29
N THR A 15 -24.49 65.62 -39.21
CA THR A 15 -24.61 64.16 -39.26
C THR A 15 -23.74 63.57 -38.15
N LEU A 16 -24.43 63.12 -37.12
CA LEU A 16 -23.81 62.36 -36.03
C LEU A 16 -23.49 60.97 -36.53
N ILE A 17 -22.23 60.75 -36.96
CA ILE A 17 -21.72 59.43 -37.31
C ILE A 17 -21.45 58.69 -36.00
N PHE A 18 -22.34 57.78 -35.61
CA PHE A 18 -22.09 56.81 -34.59
C PHE A 18 -21.08 55.78 -35.09
N ILE A 19 -19.81 55.98 -34.74
CA ILE A 19 -18.78 54.97 -34.96
C ILE A 19 -19.04 53.85 -33.94
N THR A 20 -19.76 52.84 -34.37
CA THR A 20 -19.83 51.56 -33.63
C THR A 20 -18.50 50.88 -33.72
N GLN A 21 -17.63 51.06 -32.75
CA GLN A 21 -16.43 50.26 -32.60
C GLN A 21 -16.83 48.83 -32.26
N PRO A 22 -16.41 47.80 -33.02
CA PRO A 22 -16.59 46.45 -32.60
C PRO A 22 -15.75 46.22 -31.33
N LEU A 23 -16.39 45.95 -30.23
CA LEU A 23 -15.70 45.41 -29.04
C LEU A 23 -15.10 44.07 -29.44
N MET A 24 -13.83 44.07 -29.77
CA MET A 24 -13.06 42.83 -29.84
C MET A 24 -12.97 42.30 -28.43
N ALA A 25 -13.81 41.31 -28.12
CA ALA A 25 -13.65 40.53 -26.93
C ALA A 25 -12.32 39.81 -26.99
N GLN A 26 -11.27 40.36 -26.38
CA GLN A 26 -10.02 39.67 -26.16
C GLN A 26 -10.33 38.56 -25.20
N SER A 27 -10.38 37.33 -25.70
CA SER A 27 -10.35 36.14 -24.86
C SER A 27 -8.97 36.10 -24.18
N SER A 28 -8.91 36.66 -22.98
CA SER A 28 -7.75 36.51 -22.15
C SER A 28 -7.67 35.03 -21.74
N VAL A 29 -6.64 34.34 -22.23
CA VAL A 29 -6.31 33.01 -21.73
C VAL A 29 -5.90 33.20 -20.27
N ILE A 30 -6.81 32.83 -19.35
CA ILE A 30 -6.71 33.16 -17.92
C ILE A 30 -5.64 32.34 -17.23
N GLY A 31 -5.08 31.35 -17.88
CA GLY A 31 -3.96 30.61 -17.30
C GLY A 31 -3.51 29.45 -18.18
N TRP A 32 -2.24 29.21 -18.13
CA TRP A 32 -1.60 28.02 -18.67
C TRP A 32 -1.13 27.19 -17.51
N GLY A 33 -1.47 25.91 -17.51
CA GLY A 33 -0.95 24.96 -16.55
C GLY A 33 -0.18 23.85 -17.25
N ARG A 34 0.88 23.35 -16.60
CA ARG A 34 1.62 22.17 -17.05
C ARG A 34 1.57 21.15 -15.92
N VAL A 35 1.20 19.94 -16.25
CA VAL A 35 1.32 18.79 -15.36
C VAL A 35 2.45 17.92 -15.93
N ASN A 36 3.52 17.76 -15.18
CA ASN A 36 4.57 16.81 -15.52
C ASN A 36 4.23 15.48 -14.85
N MET A 37 4.32 14.42 -15.62
CA MET A 37 4.17 13.06 -15.14
C MET A 37 5.48 12.33 -15.40
N GLU A 38 6.05 11.79 -14.35
CA GLU A 38 7.27 11.00 -14.41
C GLU A 38 6.97 9.62 -13.83
N GLY A 39 7.51 8.60 -14.45
CA GLY A 39 7.34 7.22 -14.02
C GLY A 39 8.42 6.34 -14.64
N ALA A 40 8.68 5.22 -14.01
CA ALA A 40 9.57 4.21 -14.55
C ALA A 40 8.78 2.94 -14.87
N ILE A 41 9.08 2.32 -15.99
CA ILE A 41 8.66 0.95 -16.28
C ILE A 41 9.79 0.05 -15.78
N VAL A 42 9.51 -0.74 -14.76
CA VAL A 42 10.47 -1.71 -14.22
C VAL A 42 10.08 -3.13 -14.63
N ASN A 43 11.06 -4.00 -14.76
CA ASN A 43 10.80 -5.42 -15.00
C ASN A 43 10.00 -5.99 -13.84
N ALA A 44 9.12 -6.95 -14.18
CA ALA A 44 8.11 -7.49 -13.29
C ALA A 44 8.65 -7.78 -11.90
N ALA A 45 8.06 -7.10 -10.93
CA ALA A 45 8.20 -7.43 -9.53
C ALA A 45 7.66 -8.83 -9.28
N CYS A 46 8.22 -9.56 -8.33
CA CYS A 46 7.69 -10.84 -7.88
C CYS A 46 6.19 -10.72 -7.57
N ALA A 47 5.38 -11.63 -8.06
CA ALA A 47 3.99 -11.73 -7.69
C ALA A 47 3.80 -12.88 -6.70
N ILE A 48 2.82 -12.75 -5.82
CA ILE A 48 2.42 -13.85 -4.95
C ILE A 48 1.46 -14.75 -5.74
N GLU A 49 1.74 -16.04 -5.78
CA GLU A 49 0.88 -17.03 -6.40
C GLU A 49 -0.55 -16.98 -5.82
N SER A 50 -1.57 -17.14 -6.66
CA SER A 50 -2.96 -17.00 -6.23
C SER A 50 -3.35 -17.96 -5.10
N ALA A 51 -2.87 -19.20 -5.13
CA ALA A 51 -3.10 -20.17 -4.06
C ALA A 51 -2.42 -19.80 -2.73
N SER A 52 -1.37 -18.97 -2.78
CA SER A 52 -0.68 -18.49 -1.59
C SER A 52 -1.29 -17.21 -0.99
N ARG A 53 -2.22 -16.54 -1.72
CA ARG A 53 -2.81 -15.28 -1.26
C ARG A 53 -3.88 -15.45 -0.20
N ASP A 54 -4.54 -16.59 -0.20
CA ASP A 54 -5.60 -16.91 0.75
C ASP A 54 -5.41 -18.35 1.21
N GLN A 55 -5.01 -18.52 2.46
CA GLN A 55 -4.72 -19.80 3.08
C GLN A 55 -5.40 -19.89 4.45
N THR A 56 -6.07 -20.99 4.70
CA THR A 56 -6.56 -21.34 6.03
C THR A 56 -5.65 -22.38 6.65
N ILE A 57 -5.13 -22.08 7.84
CA ILE A 57 -4.23 -22.96 8.57
C ILE A 57 -4.92 -23.42 9.85
N ASP A 58 -5.17 -24.71 9.92
CA ASP A 58 -5.72 -25.35 11.10
C ASP A 58 -4.63 -25.56 12.16
N MET A 59 -4.77 -24.88 13.30
CA MET A 59 -3.84 -24.96 14.43
C MET A 59 -4.10 -26.15 15.34
N GLN A 60 -5.11 -26.95 15.06
CA GLN A 60 -5.56 -28.08 15.87
C GLN A 60 -6.07 -27.71 17.29
N THR A 61 -6.78 -28.62 17.90
CA THR A 61 -7.21 -28.50 19.29
C THR A 61 -6.08 -28.89 20.23
N LEU A 62 -5.82 -28.03 21.22
CA LEU A 62 -4.80 -28.23 22.23
C LEU A 62 -5.40 -28.16 23.63
N PRO A 63 -5.01 -29.04 24.57
CA PRO A 63 -5.39 -28.92 25.97
C PRO A 63 -4.83 -27.62 26.58
N VAL A 64 -5.63 -26.94 27.40
CA VAL A 64 -5.19 -25.72 28.13
C VAL A 64 -4.01 -26.03 29.04
N GLU A 65 -3.99 -27.20 29.64
CA GLU A 65 -2.91 -27.68 30.53
C GLU A 65 -1.57 -27.76 29.79
N GLN A 66 -1.58 -28.07 28.50
CA GLN A 66 -0.35 -28.09 27.70
C GLN A 66 0.20 -26.69 27.56
N ILE A 67 -0.64 -25.72 27.22
CA ILE A 67 -0.21 -24.31 27.09
C ILE A 67 0.21 -23.77 28.47
N ALA A 68 -0.48 -24.14 29.54
CA ALA A 68 -0.13 -23.71 30.90
C ALA A 68 1.24 -24.25 31.34
N ARG A 69 1.54 -25.51 31.02
CA ARG A 69 2.81 -26.15 31.38
C ARG A 69 3.98 -25.72 30.49
N ASP A 70 3.78 -25.73 29.19
CA ASP A 70 4.86 -25.59 28.20
C ASP A 70 4.99 -24.13 27.67
N GLY A 71 4.01 -23.28 27.97
CA GLY A 71 3.94 -21.90 27.50
C GLY A 71 3.64 -21.78 26.00
N LYS A 72 3.53 -22.90 25.28
CA LYS A 72 3.42 -22.95 23.83
C LYS A 72 2.75 -24.22 23.32
N GLY A 73 2.12 -24.12 22.18
CA GLY A 73 1.53 -25.23 21.44
C GLY A 73 2.45 -25.74 20.32
N LEU A 74 1.84 -26.51 19.43
CA LEU A 74 2.53 -27.03 18.25
C LEU A 74 2.87 -25.91 17.27
N THR A 75 3.96 -26.11 16.56
CA THR A 75 4.38 -25.23 15.45
C THR A 75 3.78 -25.76 14.15
N LYS A 76 3.16 -24.89 13.37
CA LYS A 76 2.66 -25.16 12.02
C LYS A 76 3.47 -24.36 11.02
N ALA A 77 3.97 -25.01 10.00
CA ALA A 77 4.64 -24.36 8.89
C ALA A 77 3.64 -23.97 7.80
N PHE A 78 3.92 -22.87 7.12
CA PHE A 78 3.24 -22.46 5.90
C PHE A 78 4.21 -21.75 4.97
N SER A 79 3.84 -21.60 3.71
CA SER A 79 4.70 -20.98 2.73
C SER A 79 3.93 -20.06 1.78
N LEU A 80 4.62 -19.05 1.28
CA LEU A 80 4.15 -18.16 0.24
C LEU A 80 5.00 -18.38 -1.01
N ARG A 81 4.37 -18.82 -2.10
CA ARG A 81 5.04 -18.99 -3.37
C ARG A 81 5.01 -17.69 -4.16
N LEU A 82 6.15 -17.36 -4.74
CA LEU A 82 6.37 -16.18 -5.56
C LEU A 82 6.46 -16.59 -7.04
N LEU A 83 5.93 -15.76 -7.92
CA LEU A 83 5.97 -15.94 -9.36
C LEU A 83 6.77 -14.82 -10.01
N ASN A 84 7.42 -15.14 -11.13
CA ASN A 84 8.16 -14.18 -11.95
C ASN A 84 9.24 -13.40 -11.19
N CYS A 85 9.81 -14.00 -10.15
CA CYS A 85 10.88 -13.41 -9.39
C CYS A 85 12.20 -13.55 -10.15
N SER A 86 12.70 -12.46 -10.68
CA SER A 86 14.08 -12.38 -11.17
C SER A 86 15.04 -12.17 -10.00
N LEU A 87 14.98 -13.04 -9.02
CA LEU A 87 15.98 -13.10 -7.95
C LEU A 87 17.20 -13.85 -8.49
N THR A 88 17.91 -13.20 -9.38
CA THR A 88 18.97 -13.86 -10.10
C THR A 88 20.17 -14.11 -9.23
N ASP A 89 20.65 -15.29 -9.46
CA ASP A 89 22.03 -15.74 -9.27
C ASP A 89 22.68 -15.45 -7.92
N ALA A 90 22.59 -16.47 -7.09
CA ALA A 90 23.54 -16.73 -5.99
C ALA A 90 23.65 -15.62 -4.91
N GLY A 91 22.53 -15.13 -4.38
CA GLY A 91 22.59 -14.39 -3.10
C GLY A 91 23.43 -13.10 -3.09
N LYS A 92 23.82 -12.57 -4.23
CA LYS A 92 24.58 -11.33 -4.33
C LYS A 92 23.67 -10.17 -4.59
N ILE A 93 23.53 -9.30 -3.59
CA ILE A 93 22.91 -7.98 -3.74
C ILE A 93 23.73 -7.21 -4.76
N GLN A 94 23.23 -7.05 -5.97
CA GLN A 94 23.85 -6.18 -6.96
C GLN A 94 23.27 -4.76 -6.84
N PRO A 95 24.10 -3.71 -6.91
CA PRO A 95 23.63 -2.33 -6.94
C PRO A 95 22.63 -2.13 -8.09
N GLY A 96 21.43 -1.60 -7.79
CA GLY A 96 20.37 -1.36 -8.77
C GLY A 96 19.32 -2.46 -8.91
N ARG A 97 19.34 -3.51 -8.08
CA ARG A 97 18.28 -4.54 -8.03
C ARG A 97 17.23 -4.20 -7.01
N GLN A 98 16.00 -4.56 -7.35
CA GLN A 98 14.84 -4.35 -6.49
C GLN A 98 15.00 -5.12 -5.18
N HIS A 99 14.94 -4.39 -4.09
CA HIS A 99 14.79 -4.94 -2.76
C HIS A 99 13.31 -5.09 -2.46
N PHE A 100 12.93 -6.13 -1.79
CA PHE A 100 11.56 -6.27 -1.32
C PHE A 100 11.50 -6.57 0.17
N GLN A 101 10.43 -6.13 0.75
CA GLN A 101 10.14 -6.29 2.17
C GLN A 101 8.78 -6.95 2.32
N MET A 102 8.69 -7.84 3.28
CA MET A 102 7.42 -8.42 3.71
C MET A 102 6.93 -7.73 4.97
N MET A 103 5.66 -7.44 5.00
CA MET A 103 4.98 -6.97 6.20
C MET A 103 3.80 -7.90 6.46
N PHE A 104 3.66 -8.34 7.70
CA PHE A 104 2.49 -9.04 8.18
C PHE A 104 1.72 -8.13 9.13
N ASP A 105 0.42 -7.99 8.90
CA ASP A 105 -0.46 -7.12 9.68
C ASP A 105 -1.64 -7.90 10.23
N GLY A 106 -2.06 -7.55 11.43
CA GLY A 106 -3.16 -8.19 12.13
C GLY A 106 -3.36 -7.56 13.51
N ARG A 107 -4.30 -8.11 14.26
CA ARG A 107 -4.50 -7.70 15.65
C ARG A 107 -3.23 -7.93 16.46
N ALA A 108 -2.73 -6.89 17.13
CA ALA A 108 -1.57 -7.02 18.01
C ALA A 108 -1.99 -7.37 19.45
N ASP A 109 -1.21 -8.22 20.08
CA ASP A 109 -1.31 -8.58 21.50
C ASP A 109 0.09 -8.78 22.07
N ASN A 110 0.54 -7.85 22.93
CA ASN A 110 1.90 -7.85 23.53
C ASN A 110 3.03 -8.06 22.51
N GLY A 111 2.89 -7.43 21.34
CA GLY A 111 3.87 -7.54 20.24
C GLY A 111 3.72 -8.80 19.37
N LEU A 112 2.83 -9.73 19.73
CA LEU A 112 2.49 -10.91 18.93
C LEU A 112 1.15 -10.69 18.21
N PHE A 113 0.72 -11.68 17.41
CA PHE A 113 -0.59 -11.63 16.77
C PHE A 113 -1.67 -12.10 17.72
N GLY A 114 -2.63 -11.23 18.01
CA GLY A 114 -3.75 -11.52 18.87
C GLY A 114 -4.78 -12.41 18.19
N VAL A 115 -5.48 -13.20 19.00
CA VAL A 115 -6.60 -14.02 18.55
C VAL A 115 -7.94 -13.41 18.97
N MET A 116 -9.02 -13.89 18.38
CA MET A 116 -10.40 -13.56 18.68
C MET A 116 -11.16 -14.86 18.93
N GLY A 117 -12.14 -14.82 19.80
CA GLY A 117 -12.98 -15.96 20.19
C GLY A 117 -13.12 -16.04 21.70
N ASP A 118 -13.54 -17.20 22.18
CA ASP A 118 -13.80 -17.44 23.60
C ASP A 118 -12.53 -17.83 24.38
N ALA A 119 -11.52 -18.36 23.67
CA ALA A 119 -10.22 -18.64 24.26
C ALA A 119 -9.48 -17.37 24.65
N THR A 120 -8.87 -17.34 25.82
CA THR A 120 -8.06 -16.23 26.32
C THR A 120 -6.71 -16.71 26.85
N GLY A 121 -5.79 -15.78 27.07
CA GLY A 121 -4.46 -16.10 27.58
C GLY A 121 -3.47 -16.60 26.53
N ILE A 122 -3.82 -16.49 25.25
CA ILE A 122 -3.04 -16.99 24.12
C ILE A 122 -2.83 -15.91 23.06
N ALA A 123 -1.71 -16.02 22.35
CA ALA A 123 -1.40 -15.23 21.15
C ALA A 123 -0.70 -16.13 20.12
N LEU A 124 -0.59 -15.66 18.90
CA LEU A 124 0.10 -16.37 17.83
C LEU A 124 1.46 -15.73 17.56
N ARG A 125 2.51 -16.53 17.69
CA ARG A 125 3.87 -16.16 17.26
C ARG A 125 4.05 -16.59 15.82
N LEU A 126 4.45 -15.64 14.99
CA LEU A 126 4.87 -15.86 13.61
C LEU A 126 6.39 -15.75 13.52
N SER A 127 7.05 -16.65 12.78
CA SER A 127 8.48 -16.62 12.59
C SER A 127 8.86 -16.97 11.15
N ASP A 128 9.97 -16.42 10.69
CA ASP A 128 10.56 -16.77 9.39
C ASP A 128 11.30 -18.12 9.42
N SER A 129 11.90 -18.50 8.28
CA SER A 129 12.60 -19.78 8.12
C SER A 129 13.89 -19.90 8.95
N VAL A 130 14.44 -18.76 9.41
CA VAL A 130 15.66 -18.74 10.25
C VAL A 130 15.31 -18.52 11.74
N GLY A 131 14.02 -18.39 12.07
CA GLY A 131 13.53 -18.30 13.44
C GLY A 131 13.35 -16.88 13.98
N ASN A 132 13.51 -15.83 13.16
CA ASN A 132 13.22 -14.46 13.58
C ASN A 132 11.73 -14.30 13.81
N VAL A 133 11.36 -13.66 14.92
CA VAL A 133 9.97 -13.37 15.24
C VAL A 133 9.49 -12.19 14.40
N ILE A 134 8.31 -12.36 13.84
CA ILE A 134 7.62 -11.36 13.03
C ILE A 134 6.57 -10.68 13.89
N TYR A 135 6.61 -9.36 13.91
CA TYR A 135 5.69 -8.54 14.69
C TYR A 135 4.64 -7.89 13.78
N PRO A 136 3.40 -7.73 14.25
CA PRO A 136 2.34 -7.09 13.48
C PRO A 136 2.71 -5.67 13.04
N GLY A 137 2.53 -5.38 11.75
CA GLY A 137 2.75 -4.04 11.17
C GLY A 137 4.21 -3.66 10.96
N LEU A 138 5.19 -4.50 11.34
CA LEU A 138 6.59 -4.24 11.07
C LEU A 138 7.02 -4.84 9.74
N THR A 139 7.80 -4.08 8.98
CA THR A 139 8.42 -4.55 7.75
C THR A 139 9.67 -5.35 8.04
N MET A 140 9.84 -6.46 7.32
CA MET A 140 11.04 -7.28 7.37
C MET A 140 11.72 -7.28 6.00
N PRO A 141 13.02 -6.99 5.93
CA PRO A 141 13.76 -7.18 4.70
C PRO A 141 13.79 -8.67 4.37
N ILE A 142 13.60 -8.99 3.11
CA ILE A 142 13.80 -10.35 2.61
C ILE A 142 15.12 -10.34 1.86
N ASP A 143 16.09 -11.04 2.37
CA ASP A 143 17.33 -11.30 1.64
C ASP A 143 17.22 -12.57 0.77
N GLY A 144 18.08 -12.69 -0.22
CA GLY A 144 18.05 -13.81 -1.15
C GLY A 144 18.31 -15.17 -0.48
N THR A 145 18.82 -15.20 0.76
CA THR A 145 19.10 -16.45 1.48
C THR A 145 17.85 -17.10 2.05
N VAL A 146 16.80 -16.28 2.27
CA VAL A 146 15.51 -16.73 2.82
C VAL A 146 14.61 -17.33 1.74
N ILE A 147 14.88 -17.02 0.46
CA ILE A 147 14.09 -17.50 -0.66
C ILE A 147 14.73 -18.74 -1.24
N LYS A 148 14.09 -19.86 -1.07
CA LYS A 148 14.43 -21.10 -1.75
C LYS A 148 13.34 -21.42 -2.75
N GLU A 149 13.74 -21.69 -4.00
CA GLU A 149 12.80 -22.12 -5.06
C GLU A 149 11.58 -21.19 -5.24
N ASN A 150 11.79 -19.87 -5.15
CA ASN A 150 10.72 -18.87 -5.19
C ASN A 150 9.66 -19.06 -4.09
N GLN A 151 10.07 -19.56 -2.95
CA GLN A 151 9.18 -19.82 -1.82
C GLN A 151 9.72 -19.16 -0.55
N LEU A 152 8.84 -18.46 0.14
CA LEU A 152 9.06 -17.89 1.46
C LEU A 152 8.44 -18.83 2.49
N ASN A 153 9.23 -19.35 3.40
CA ASN A 153 8.78 -20.30 4.41
C ASN A 153 8.65 -19.60 5.76
N TYR A 154 7.54 -19.84 6.41
CA TYR A 154 7.19 -19.29 7.71
C TYR A 154 6.67 -20.38 8.63
N SER A 155 6.67 -20.09 9.90
CA SER A 155 6.04 -20.93 10.90
C SER A 155 5.20 -20.10 11.87
N MET A 156 4.12 -20.68 12.36
CA MET A 156 3.28 -20.10 13.39
C MET A 156 3.13 -21.04 14.56
N GLN A 157 3.04 -20.46 15.75
CA GLN A 157 2.95 -21.20 16.99
C GLN A 157 2.04 -20.46 17.96
N LEU A 158 1.11 -21.19 18.54
CA LEU A 158 0.29 -20.68 19.64
C LEU A 158 1.17 -20.57 20.90
N VAL A 159 1.13 -19.44 21.58
CA VAL A 159 1.91 -19.20 22.81
C VAL A 159 1.05 -18.54 23.88
N ALA A 160 1.39 -18.77 25.15
CA ALA A 160 0.78 -18.04 26.27
C ALA A 160 1.18 -16.55 26.20
N ASN A 161 0.20 -15.65 26.40
CA ASN A 161 0.42 -14.18 26.36
C ASN A 161 0.48 -13.55 27.76
N ARG A 162 0.66 -14.36 28.81
CA ARG A 162 0.71 -13.96 30.22
C ARG A 162 -0.64 -13.49 30.82
N GLN A 163 -1.72 -13.66 30.10
CA GLN A 163 -3.07 -13.45 30.61
C GLN A 163 -3.64 -14.78 31.14
N VAL A 164 -4.78 -14.71 31.81
CA VAL A 164 -5.46 -15.91 32.32
C VAL A 164 -5.88 -16.80 31.16
N LEU A 165 -5.41 -18.05 31.18
CA LEU A 165 -5.77 -19.06 30.21
C LEU A 165 -7.23 -19.51 30.41
N ARG A 166 -7.99 -19.54 29.33
CA ARG A 166 -9.35 -20.06 29.29
C ARG A 166 -9.56 -20.83 27.99
N ALA A 167 -10.19 -21.99 28.12
CA ALA A 167 -10.59 -22.80 26.99
C ALA A 167 -11.66 -22.10 26.15
N GLY A 168 -11.69 -22.38 24.86
CA GLY A 168 -12.64 -21.85 23.92
C GLY A 168 -12.11 -21.92 22.48
N ASP A 169 -12.95 -21.56 21.56
CA ASP A 169 -12.56 -21.41 20.16
C ASP A 169 -11.73 -20.13 19.96
N TYR A 170 -10.81 -20.18 19.02
CA TYR A 170 -10.03 -19.02 18.64
C TYR A 170 -9.81 -18.97 17.12
N ARG A 171 -9.69 -17.76 16.63
CA ARG A 171 -9.36 -17.48 15.23
C ARG A 171 -8.59 -16.17 15.15
N THR A 172 -7.82 -16.01 14.09
CA THR A 172 -7.22 -14.74 13.72
C THR A 172 -7.06 -14.65 12.21
N ALA A 173 -6.98 -13.45 11.69
CA ALA A 173 -6.63 -13.20 10.31
C ALA A 173 -5.36 -12.35 10.27
N ILE A 174 -4.37 -12.83 9.56
CA ILE A 174 -3.10 -12.14 9.34
C ILE A 174 -3.04 -11.81 7.86
N ARG A 175 -2.93 -10.52 7.57
CA ARG A 175 -2.72 -10.01 6.20
C ARG A 175 -1.24 -9.86 5.97
N PHE A 176 -0.82 -10.06 4.75
CA PHE A 176 0.57 -9.83 4.37
C PHE A 176 0.67 -8.97 3.11
N LYS A 177 1.76 -8.24 3.02
CA LYS A 177 2.03 -7.32 1.93
C LYS A 177 3.49 -7.43 1.52
N LEU A 178 3.72 -7.54 0.22
CA LEU A 178 5.04 -7.50 -0.39
C LEU A 178 5.26 -6.09 -0.96
N ASN A 179 6.24 -5.39 -0.45
CA ASN A 179 6.64 -4.06 -0.91
C ASN A 179 7.94 -4.14 -1.69
N TYR A 180 8.05 -3.33 -2.76
CA TYR A 180 9.24 -3.17 -3.59
C TYR A 180 9.78 -1.75 -3.44
N TYR A 181 11.10 -1.61 -3.49
CA TYR A 181 11.78 -0.30 -3.47
C TYR A 181 13.16 -0.37 -4.14
#